data_cee63000c78720bd4dea473600167b27
#
_entry.id   cee63000c78720bd4dea473600167b27
#
_cell.length_a   1.000
_cell.length_b   1.000
_cell.length_c   1.000
_cell.angle_alpha   90.00
_cell.angle_beta   90.00
_cell.angle_gamma   90.00
#
_symmetry.space_group_name_H-M   'P 1'
#
loop_
_entity.id
_entity.type
_entity.pdbx_description
1 polymer ?
#
loop_
_entity_poly.entity_id
_entity_poly.type
_entity_poly.pdbx_seq_one_letter_code
_entity_poly.pdbx_strand_id
1 'polypeptide(L)'
;MDLTSIIINHTPSFAWKIAFLIVDVVNFWFTKILAIIRHSPSRRLRKQLEECRSFGQYEETATELDRYNKYDVWRQNFTSKRYDYKLIHERLLELRQSRLDNDYQRVISLLRSGLLRNFGGISSKRLYNKSHVGTKILIEEYISEVLECLRFISDAKCPDGSSDVVTFYQEKLNFFHDAKQTMGTTALILQGGTLFGLCHLGVIKALHSRDLLPNVIAGSSIGAVVGALVCSLNPSQLEINLNNLISLLPPPSAVDARGNVIENVLQRGFSQDILVFIDYVGRQLGDMTFEEAHLKSNRVLNVVVYPTDASFPTLLNYLSGPNVTIISAVRCSLGYNALNENVQPMVKTVDGRLEPLHLANGNCQFMSPYFARTLGDQTLKRDAEFVSPYTRLTESFNVNHFVVSLARPYLAPLIGIDMRRTESRWPFIKKIDRLISLEFRYRVEMLDRSGLLLSFLRWALSDETAPLYAGNQIPIVPEMRTLFKDFKRIFDVNKYTANIPYWIRVGERSVWPLYPLLQTRCAIEFTLDDYYNMYRRSG
;
A
#
# COMPACT_ATOMS: atom_id res chain seq x y z
N MET A 1 42.70 5.57 -34.88
CA MET A 1 42.04 5.86 -33.60
C MET A 1 40.54 5.76 -33.85
N ASP A 2 39.92 4.72 -33.33
CA ASP A 2 38.52 4.46 -33.62
C ASP A 2 37.60 5.48 -32.98
N LEU A 3 36.68 6.01 -33.76
CA LEU A 3 35.63 6.97 -33.30
C LEU A 3 34.90 6.48 -32.05
N THR A 4 34.79 5.16 -31.90
CA THR A 4 34.17 4.54 -30.73
C THR A 4 34.97 4.74 -29.44
N SER A 5 36.30 4.75 -29.49
CA SER A 5 37.16 4.96 -28.31
C SER A 5 37.16 6.42 -27.85
N ILE A 6 36.98 7.38 -28.76
CA ILE A 6 36.90 8.82 -28.44
C ILE A 6 35.55 9.12 -27.77
N ILE A 7 34.45 8.52 -28.23
CA ILE A 7 33.11 8.69 -27.65
C ILE A 7 33.08 8.09 -26.24
N ILE A 8 33.70 6.92 -26.03
CA ILE A 8 33.73 6.27 -24.71
C ILE A 8 34.52 7.09 -23.68
N ASN A 9 35.63 7.71 -24.06
CA ASN A 9 36.49 8.46 -23.14
C ASN A 9 36.00 9.87 -22.82
N HIS A 10 35.14 10.46 -23.64
CA HIS A 10 34.65 11.83 -23.46
C HIS A 10 33.22 11.94 -22.95
N THR A 11 32.46 10.83 -22.92
CA THR A 11 31.13 10.83 -22.30
C THR A 11 31.23 10.60 -20.80
N PRO A 12 30.61 11.46 -19.97
CA PRO A 12 30.56 11.23 -18.53
C PRO A 12 29.98 9.83 -18.26
N SER A 13 30.54 9.10 -17.32
CA SER A 13 30.08 7.75 -16.92
C SER A 13 28.57 7.72 -16.61
N PHE A 14 28.00 8.86 -16.31
CA PHE A 14 26.58 9.12 -16.11
C PHE A 14 25.75 8.97 -17.42
N ALA A 15 26.25 9.45 -18.56
CA ALA A 15 25.52 9.33 -19.85
C ALA A 15 25.41 7.88 -20.28
N TRP A 16 26.44 7.07 -20.06
CA TRP A 16 26.40 5.63 -20.28
C TRP A 16 25.39 4.92 -19.39
N LYS A 17 25.28 5.34 -18.14
CA LYS A 17 24.32 4.76 -17.18
C LYS A 17 22.88 5.08 -17.55
N ILE A 18 22.61 6.31 -18.05
CA ILE A 18 21.29 6.66 -18.60
C ILE A 18 21.01 5.88 -19.89
N ALA A 19 21.98 5.72 -20.77
CA ALA A 19 21.82 4.94 -21.98
C ALA A 19 21.50 3.47 -21.66
N PHE A 20 22.18 2.85 -20.68
CA PHE A 20 21.87 1.50 -20.20
C PHE A 20 20.47 1.42 -19.61
N LEU A 21 20.01 2.42 -18.85
CA LEU A 21 18.64 2.46 -18.32
C LEU A 21 17.61 2.52 -19.45
N ILE A 22 17.84 3.38 -20.46
CA ILE A 22 16.95 3.47 -21.63
C ILE A 22 16.91 2.12 -22.36
N VAL A 23 18.07 1.47 -22.52
CA VAL A 23 18.17 0.14 -23.13
C VAL A 23 17.39 -0.89 -22.30
N ASP A 24 17.41 -0.82 -20.97
CA ASP A 24 16.67 -1.76 -20.12
C ASP A 24 15.16 -1.51 -20.12
N VAL A 25 14.74 -0.27 -20.14
CA VAL A 25 13.32 0.09 -20.33
C VAL A 25 12.86 -0.37 -21.72
N VAL A 26 13.66 -0.14 -22.75
CA VAL A 26 13.38 -0.62 -24.11
C VAL A 26 13.40 -2.15 -24.18
N ASN A 27 14.35 -2.81 -23.53
CA ASN A 27 14.46 -4.27 -23.50
C ASN A 27 13.30 -4.91 -22.70
N PHE A 28 12.83 -4.23 -21.64
CA PHE A 28 11.60 -4.61 -20.94
C PHE A 28 10.38 -4.57 -21.87
N TRP A 29 10.20 -3.49 -22.60
CA TRP A 29 9.11 -3.37 -23.55
C TRP A 29 9.30 -4.28 -24.77
N PHE A 30 10.52 -4.46 -25.24
CA PHE A 30 10.88 -5.38 -26.32
C PHE A 30 10.65 -6.85 -25.93
N THR A 31 10.97 -7.26 -24.69
CA THR A 31 10.61 -8.58 -24.18
C THR A 31 9.10 -8.75 -24.00
N LYS A 32 8.36 -7.71 -23.63
CA LYS A 32 6.88 -7.70 -23.67
C LYS A 32 6.36 -7.82 -25.11
N ILE A 33 6.96 -7.12 -26.06
CA ILE A 33 6.59 -7.17 -27.48
C ILE A 33 6.99 -8.52 -28.11
N LEU A 34 8.18 -9.05 -27.86
CA LEU A 34 8.59 -10.38 -28.27
C LEU A 34 7.74 -11.48 -27.60
N ALA A 35 7.36 -11.26 -26.35
CA ALA A 35 6.36 -12.09 -25.72
C ALA A 35 5.01 -12.00 -26.43
N ILE A 36 4.65 -10.97 -27.15
CA ILE A 36 3.47 -10.84 -28.01
C ILE A 36 3.62 -11.60 -29.36
N ILE A 37 4.80 -11.83 -29.86
CA ILE A 37 5.05 -12.44 -31.20
C ILE A 37 5.14 -13.97 -31.17
N ARG A 38 5.50 -14.60 -30.08
CA ARG A 38 5.65 -16.06 -29.97
C ARG A 38 4.33 -16.77 -29.58
N HIS A 39 3.75 -17.58 -30.42
CA HIS A 39 2.50 -18.34 -30.17
C HIS A 39 2.75 -19.53 -29.22
N SER A 40 2.50 -19.37 -27.91
CA SER A 40 2.47 -20.48 -26.95
C SER A 40 1.16 -20.50 -26.16
N PRO A 41 0.62 -21.66 -25.76
CA PRO A 41 -0.62 -21.74 -24.96
C PRO A 41 -0.55 -20.94 -23.67
N SER A 42 0.60 -20.91 -23.00
CA SER A 42 0.82 -20.10 -21.80
C SER A 42 0.63 -18.60 -22.05
N ARG A 43 0.84 -18.13 -23.29
CA ARG A 43 0.60 -16.73 -23.64
C ARG A 43 -0.89 -16.40 -23.73
N ARG A 44 -1.70 -17.30 -24.30
CA ARG A 44 -3.15 -17.11 -24.37
C ARG A 44 -3.73 -16.99 -22.97
N LEU A 45 -3.33 -17.89 -22.06
CA LEU A 45 -3.73 -17.85 -20.64
C LEU A 45 -3.25 -16.57 -19.94
N ARG A 46 -2.04 -16.10 -20.21
CA ARG A 46 -1.55 -14.82 -19.65
C ARG A 46 -2.34 -13.63 -20.15
N LYS A 47 -2.64 -13.59 -21.43
CA LYS A 47 -3.48 -12.53 -21.99
C LYS A 47 -4.87 -12.55 -21.35
N GLN A 48 -5.45 -13.74 -21.17
CA GLN A 48 -6.71 -13.90 -20.45
C GLN A 48 -6.59 -13.43 -18.99
N LEU A 49 -5.52 -13.80 -18.29
CA LEU A 49 -5.24 -13.35 -16.91
C LEU A 49 -5.18 -11.82 -16.81
N GLU A 50 -4.56 -11.16 -17.78
CA GLU A 50 -4.54 -9.69 -17.87
C GLU A 50 -5.93 -9.09 -18.19
N GLU A 51 -6.83 -9.84 -18.82
CA GLU A 51 -8.18 -9.38 -19.22
C GLU A 51 -9.25 -9.68 -18.17
N CYS A 52 -8.95 -10.45 -17.12
CA CYS A 52 -9.90 -10.79 -16.06
C CYS A 52 -10.57 -9.56 -15.47
N ARG A 53 -11.87 -9.66 -15.22
CA ARG A 53 -12.69 -8.57 -14.67
C ARG A 53 -13.01 -8.75 -13.20
N SER A 54 -12.91 -9.98 -12.68
CA SER A 54 -13.15 -10.33 -11.29
C SER A 54 -12.02 -11.20 -10.75
N PHE A 55 -11.89 -11.25 -9.42
CA PHE A 55 -10.90 -12.11 -8.77
C PHE A 55 -11.14 -13.59 -9.04
N GLY A 56 -12.40 -14.06 -9.07
CA GLY A 56 -12.71 -15.46 -9.39
C GLY A 56 -12.21 -15.88 -10.76
N GLN A 57 -12.42 -15.04 -11.80
CA GLN A 57 -11.86 -15.30 -13.14
C GLN A 57 -10.33 -15.31 -13.13
N TYR A 58 -9.71 -14.41 -12.33
CA TYR A 58 -8.26 -14.39 -12.17
C TYR A 58 -7.76 -15.69 -11.54
N GLU A 59 -8.40 -16.16 -10.47
CA GLU A 59 -8.02 -17.36 -9.73
C GLU A 59 -8.14 -18.63 -10.61
N GLU A 60 -9.22 -18.78 -11.36
CA GLU A 60 -9.41 -19.88 -12.32
C GLU A 60 -8.33 -19.89 -13.39
N THR A 61 -8.14 -18.76 -14.09
CA THR A 61 -7.13 -18.64 -15.16
C THR A 61 -5.72 -18.81 -14.61
N ALA A 62 -5.44 -18.30 -13.41
CA ALA A 62 -4.17 -18.45 -12.73
C ALA A 62 -3.88 -19.90 -12.34
N THR A 63 -4.91 -20.63 -11.89
CA THR A 63 -4.80 -22.06 -11.56
C THR A 63 -4.49 -22.89 -12.80
N GLU A 64 -5.17 -22.62 -13.93
CA GLU A 64 -4.85 -23.26 -15.21
C GLU A 64 -3.41 -22.99 -15.67
N LEU A 65 -2.97 -21.74 -15.53
CA LEU A 65 -1.61 -21.34 -15.88
C LEU A 65 -0.57 -22.02 -14.98
N ASP A 66 -0.83 -22.11 -13.67
CA ASP A 66 0.05 -22.79 -12.72
C ASP A 66 0.13 -24.29 -12.99
N ARG A 67 -0.99 -24.91 -13.35
CA ARG A 67 -1.05 -26.34 -13.75
C ARG A 67 -0.27 -26.58 -15.05
N TYR A 68 -0.43 -25.70 -16.04
CA TYR A 68 0.33 -25.78 -17.28
C TYR A 68 1.84 -25.66 -17.06
N ASN A 69 2.27 -24.78 -16.14
CA ASN A 69 3.68 -24.55 -15.79
C ASN A 69 4.21 -25.56 -14.74
N LYS A 70 3.40 -26.51 -14.28
CA LYS A 70 3.72 -27.49 -13.22
C LYS A 70 4.13 -26.82 -11.90
N TYR A 71 3.54 -25.67 -11.59
CA TYR A 71 3.78 -24.98 -10.32
C TYR A 71 3.00 -25.59 -9.17
N ASP A 72 1.96 -26.36 -9.42
CA ASP A 72 1.28 -27.23 -8.49
C ASP A 72 2.24 -28.24 -7.84
N VAL A 73 3.10 -28.92 -8.63
CA VAL A 73 4.13 -29.82 -8.13
C VAL A 73 5.15 -29.07 -7.25
N TRP A 74 5.50 -27.84 -7.64
CA TRP A 74 6.37 -27.00 -6.81
C TRP A 74 5.71 -26.61 -5.49
N ARG A 75 4.42 -26.34 -5.45
CA ARG A 75 3.67 -26.02 -4.21
C ARG A 75 3.64 -27.22 -3.26
N GLN A 76 3.42 -28.42 -3.77
CA GLN A 76 3.39 -29.68 -3.01
C GLN A 76 4.75 -30.02 -2.40
N ASN A 77 5.83 -29.78 -3.13
CA ASN A 77 7.17 -30.02 -2.60
C ASN A 77 7.53 -28.97 -1.56
N PHE A 78 7.46 -29.34 -0.27
CA PHE A 78 7.75 -28.45 0.87
C PHE A 78 9.24 -28.13 1.02
N THR A 79 10.17 -28.94 0.49
CA THR A 79 11.61 -28.70 0.62
C THR A 79 12.05 -27.45 -0.13
N SER A 80 12.75 -26.54 0.55
CA SER A 80 13.29 -25.32 -0.04
C SER A 80 14.41 -24.74 0.81
N LYS A 81 15.43 -24.17 0.19
CA LYS A 81 16.50 -23.42 0.86
C LYS A 81 16.08 -21.98 1.24
N ARG A 82 14.84 -21.58 0.98
CA ARG A 82 14.35 -20.20 1.16
C ARG A 82 13.64 -19.97 2.47
N TYR A 83 13.26 -21.04 3.16
CA TYR A 83 12.64 -21.03 4.47
C TYR A 83 12.99 -22.32 5.20
N ASP A 84 12.90 -22.30 6.53
CA ASP A 84 13.14 -23.49 7.35
C ASP A 84 11.88 -24.38 7.39
N TYR A 85 11.78 -25.27 6.39
CA TYR A 85 10.63 -26.16 6.25
C TYR A 85 10.54 -27.19 7.38
N LYS A 86 11.68 -27.57 8.00
CA LYS A 86 11.68 -28.53 9.12
C LYS A 86 11.03 -27.91 10.35
N LEU A 87 11.49 -26.72 10.73
CA LEU A 87 10.95 -25.96 11.85
C LEU A 87 9.43 -25.71 11.68
N ILE A 88 9.00 -25.32 10.48
CA ILE A 88 7.58 -25.08 10.20
C ILE A 88 6.76 -26.37 10.29
N HIS A 89 7.28 -27.47 9.75
CA HIS A 89 6.59 -28.76 9.81
C HIS A 89 6.45 -29.30 11.22
N GLU A 90 7.53 -29.27 12.02
CA GLU A 90 7.51 -29.66 13.43
C GLU A 90 6.51 -28.81 14.22
N ARG A 91 6.57 -27.48 14.05
CA ARG A 91 5.64 -26.57 14.73
C ARG A 91 4.17 -26.79 14.33
N LEU A 92 3.91 -27.07 13.06
CA LEU A 92 2.57 -27.41 12.57
C LEU A 92 2.03 -28.66 13.25
N LEU A 93 2.85 -29.72 13.35
CA LEU A 93 2.45 -30.97 13.99
C LEU A 93 2.21 -30.78 15.50
N GLU A 94 3.09 -30.05 16.19
CA GLU A 94 2.92 -29.75 17.61
C GLU A 94 1.63 -28.96 17.89
N LEU A 95 1.36 -27.91 17.13
CA LEU A 95 0.13 -27.11 17.28
C LEU A 95 -1.12 -27.95 17.01
N ARG A 96 -1.13 -28.73 15.93
CA ARG A 96 -2.24 -29.61 15.57
C ARG A 96 -2.51 -30.66 16.65
N GLN A 97 -1.45 -31.30 17.15
CA GLN A 97 -1.57 -32.31 18.21
C GLN A 97 -2.11 -31.68 19.50
N SER A 98 -1.52 -30.58 19.97
CA SER A 98 -1.96 -29.92 21.21
C SER A 98 -3.41 -29.43 21.13
N ARG A 99 -3.85 -28.96 19.97
CA ARG A 99 -5.24 -28.54 19.74
C ARG A 99 -6.20 -29.73 19.75
N LEU A 100 -5.83 -30.87 19.14
CA LEU A 100 -6.63 -32.09 19.14
C LEU A 100 -6.72 -32.73 20.55
N ASP A 101 -5.65 -32.62 21.31
CA ASP A 101 -5.60 -33.10 22.73
C ASP A 101 -6.34 -32.15 23.68
N ASN A 102 -6.89 -31.02 23.18
CA ASN A 102 -7.53 -29.95 23.96
C ASN A 102 -6.61 -29.37 25.06
N ASP A 103 -5.27 -29.40 24.86
CA ASP A 103 -4.32 -28.84 25.80
C ASP A 103 -4.18 -27.32 25.60
N TYR A 104 -5.07 -26.58 26.26
CA TYR A 104 -5.16 -25.12 26.19
C TYR A 104 -3.85 -24.41 26.56
N GLN A 105 -3.22 -24.84 27.66
CA GLN A 105 -2.00 -24.20 28.15
C GLN A 105 -0.80 -24.43 27.22
N ARG A 106 -0.72 -25.61 26.62
CA ARG A 106 0.34 -25.95 25.67
C ARG A 106 0.16 -25.15 24.36
N VAL A 107 -1.06 -25.02 23.86
CA VAL A 107 -1.33 -24.19 22.67
C VAL A 107 -0.91 -22.74 22.90
N ILE A 108 -1.25 -22.13 24.04
CA ILE A 108 -0.83 -20.77 24.39
C ILE A 108 0.69 -20.67 24.46
N SER A 109 1.37 -21.61 25.10
CA SER A 109 2.83 -21.62 25.23
C SER A 109 3.52 -21.71 23.85
N LEU A 110 3.03 -22.60 22.98
CA LEU A 110 3.54 -22.75 21.62
C LEU A 110 3.34 -21.48 20.79
N LEU A 111 2.17 -20.84 20.88
CA LEU A 111 1.91 -19.60 20.18
C LEU A 111 2.76 -18.45 20.71
N ARG A 112 2.89 -18.28 22.03
CA ARG A 112 3.77 -17.24 22.63
C ARG A 112 5.21 -17.34 22.15
N SER A 113 5.73 -18.55 21.97
CA SER A 113 7.13 -18.77 21.51
C SER A 113 7.32 -18.64 20.00
N GLY A 114 6.27 -18.78 19.18
CA GLY A 114 6.37 -18.89 17.73
C GLY A 114 5.58 -17.87 16.91
N LEU A 115 4.84 -16.96 17.54
CA LEU A 115 3.96 -16.02 16.84
C LEU A 115 4.76 -14.83 16.32
N LEU A 116 5.55 -15.09 15.27
CA LEU A 116 6.38 -14.10 14.58
C LEU A 116 5.95 -13.99 13.12
N ARG A 117 5.84 -12.75 12.60
CA ARG A 117 5.45 -12.49 11.19
C ARG A 117 6.32 -13.21 10.16
N ASN A 118 7.60 -13.40 10.44
CA ASN A 118 8.54 -14.11 9.58
C ASN A 118 9.13 -15.36 10.24
N PHE A 119 8.28 -16.14 10.91
CA PHE A 119 8.70 -17.38 11.55
C PHE A 119 9.29 -18.34 10.51
N GLY A 120 10.48 -18.88 10.75
CA GLY A 120 11.16 -19.79 9.81
C GLY A 120 11.39 -19.22 8.39
N GLY A 121 11.26 -17.91 8.17
CA GLY A 121 11.49 -17.28 6.86
C GLY A 121 10.30 -17.35 5.89
N ILE A 122 9.08 -17.69 6.35
CA ILE A 122 7.87 -17.83 5.52
C ILE A 122 7.49 -16.55 4.77
N SER A 123 7.86 -15.37 5.30
CA SER A 123 7.53 -14.07 4.69
C SER A 123 8.46 -13.68 3.53
N SER A 124 9.37 -14.54 3.08
CA SER A 124 10.29 -14.24 1.98
C SER A 124 9.52 -14.03 0.66
N LYS A 125 9.64 -12.85 0.06
CA LYS A 125 8.98 -12.48 -1.21
C LYS A 125 9.22 -13.49 -2.34
N ARG A 126 10.36 -14.17 -2.33
CA ARG A 126 10.73 -15.17 -3.35
C ARG A 126 9.91 -16.45 -3.29
N LEU A 127 9.17 -16.70 -2.23
CA LEU A 127 8.24 -17.83 -2.11
C LEU A 127 6.91 -17.56 -2.82
N TYR A 128 6.58 -16.28 -3.09
CA TYR A 128 5.30 -15.83 -3.64
C TYR A 128 5.38 -15.36 -5.09
N ASN A 129 6.57 -15.33 -5.67
CA ASN A 129 6.76 -14.85 -7.05
C ASN A 129 6.86 -15.99 -8.08
N LYS A 130 6.57 -17.24 -7.73
CA LYS A 130 6.66 -18.38 -8.62
C LYS A 130 5.27 -18.86 -9.08
N SER A 131 4.39 -19.21 -8.14
CA SER A 131 3.01 -19.58 -8.41
C SER A 131 2.11 -18.34 -8.50
N HIS A 132 0.98 -18.41 -9.20
CA HIS A 132 0.01 -17.33 -9.35
C HIS A 132 -1.08 -17.36 -8.27
N VAL A 133 -1.43 -18.54 -7.77
CA VAL A 133 -2.57 -18.71 -6.86
C VAL A 133 -2.14 -18.82 -5.41
N GLY A 134 -0.91 -19.23 -5.11
CA GLY A 134 -0.52 -19.49 -3.72
C GLY A 134 0.99 -19.59 -3.54
N THR A 135 1.37 -20.21 -2.44
CA THR A 135 2.76 -20.50 -2.09
C THR A 135 2.96 -22.00 -1.82
N LYS A 136 3.91 -22.38 -1.00
CA LYS A 136 4.10 -23.75 -0.53
C LYS A 136 2.92 -24.19 0.34
N ILE A 137 2.35 -25.36 0.08
CA ILE A 137 1.20 -25.87 0.83
C ILE A 137 1.49 -25.94 2.32
N LEU A 138 2.71 -26.36 2.71
CA LEU A 138 3.11 -26.38 4.12
C LEU A 138 2.97 -25.02 4.82
N ILE A 139 3.28 -23.91 4.11
CA ILE A 139 3.14 -22.56 4.68
C ILE A 139 1.66 -22.19 4.84
N GLU A 140 0.83 -22.52 3.83
CA GLU A 140 -0.61 -22.26 3.87
C GLU A 140 -1.28 -23.07 5.00
N GLU A 141 -0.92 -24.33 5.16
CA GLU A 141 -1.41 -25.19 6.26
C GLU A 141 -0.95 -24.66 7.63
N TYR A 142 0.31 -24.20 7.77
CA TYR A 142 0.80 -23.64 9.02
C TYR A 142 0.01 -22.38 9.41
N ILE A 143 -0.22 -21.45 8.47
CA ILE A 143 -1.01 -20.25 8.76
C ILE A 143 -2.44 -20.61 9.13
N SER A 144 -3.06 -21.53 8.39
CA SER A 144 -4.40 -22.02 8.70
C SER A 144 -4.50 -22.65 10.10
N GLU A 145 -3.52 -23.48 10.47
CA GLU A 145 -3.50 -24.10 11.80
C GLU A 145 -3.31 -23.08 12.92
N VAL A 146 -2.46 -22.05 12.71
CA VAL A 146 -2.30 -20.96 13.68
C VAL A 146 -3.62 -20.21 13.88
N LEU A 147 -4.35 -19.93 12.80
CA LEU A 147 -5.68 -19.28 12.89
C LEU A 147 -6.70 -20.16 13.62
N GLU A 148 -6.70 -21.46 13.38
CA GLU A 148 -7.56 -22.41 14.11
C GLU A 148 -7.17 -22.52 15.61
N CYS A 149 -5.89 -22.45 15.94
CA CYS A 149 -5.43 -22.40 17.33
C CYS A 149 -5.87 -21.09 18.03
N LEU A 150 -5.82 -19.94 17.36
CA LEU A 150 -6.32 -18.67 17.90
C LEU A 150 -7.84 -18.73 18.14
N ARG A 151 -8.57 -19.33 17.19
CA ARG A 151 -10.00 -19.58 17.35
C ARG A 151 -10.29 -20.52 18.52
N PHE A 152 -9.56 -21.62 18.64
CA PHE A 152 -9.66 -22.57 19.76
C PHE A 152 -9.48 -21.87 21.12
N ILE A 153 -8.47 -20.99 21.25
CA ILE A 153 -8.26 -20.18 22.46
C ILE A 153 -9.45 -19.24 22.70
N SER A 154 -9.94 -18.59 21.66
CA SER A 154 -11.10 -17.70 21.76
C SER A 154 -12.35 -18.45 22.22
N ASP A 155 -12.65 -19.61 21.63
CA ASP A 155 -13.88 -20.36 21.91
C ASP A 155 -13.80 -21.18 23.23
N ALA A 156 -12.61 -21.36 23.81
CA ALA A 156 -12.44 -22.10 25.06
C ALA A 156 -13.28 -21.50 26.19
N LYS A 157 -14.03 -22.34 26.90
CA LYS A 157 -14.83 -21.95 28.06
C LYS A 157 -14.06 -22.21 29.34
N CYS A 158 -14.39 -21.47 30.39
CA CYS A 158 -13.84 -21.74 31.71
C CYS A 158 -14.23 -23.18 32.13
N PRO A 159 -13.28 -23.99 32.64
CA PRO A 159 -13.59 -25.31 33.14
C PRO A 159 -14.65 -25.26 34.26
N ASP A 160 -15.65 -26.13 34.19
CA ASP A 160 -16.69 -26.23 35.21
C ASP A 160 -16.08 -26.53 36.57
N GLY A 161 -16.31 -25.66 37.57
CA GLY A 161 -15.79 -25.80 38.92
C GLY A 161 -14.61 -24.91 39.29
N SER A 162 -14.05 -24.14 38.39
CA SER A 162 -13.09 -23.10 38.73
C SER A 162 -13.82 -21.85 39.27
N SER A 163 -13.48 -21.45 40.49
CA SER A 163 -14.07 -20.25 41.17
C SER A 163 -13.66 -18.93 40.55
N ASP A 164 -12.82 -18.92 39.52
CA ASP A 164 -12.20 -17.72 38.95
C ASP A 164 -12.45 -17.56 37.44
N VAL A 165 -13.71 -17.42 37.08
CA VAL A 165 -14.12 -17.11 35.70
C VAL A 165 -13.46 -15.81 35.22
N VAL A 166 -13.36 -14.82 36.11
CA VAL A 166 -12.76 -13.51 35.82
C VAL A 166 -11.27 -13.67 35.47
N THR A 167 -10.53 -14.45 36.26
CA THR A 167 -9.09 -14.68 36.00
C THR A 167 -8.87 -15.37 34.64
N PHE A 168 -9.72 -16.33 34.28
CA PHE A 168 -9.62 -17.02 32.99
C PHE A 168 -9.84 -16.07 31.80
N TYR A 169 -10.84 -15.19 31.88
CA TYR A 169 -11.05 -14.17 30.83
C TYR A 169 -9.92 -13.14 30.81
N GLN A 170 -9.37 -12.77 31.96
CA GLN A 170 -8.21 -11.89 32.04
C GLN A 170 -6.96 -12.52 31.42
N GLU A 171 -6.72 -13.80 31.62
CA GLU A 171 -5.61 -14.53 30.97
C GLU A 171 -5.76 -14.54 29.44
N LYS A 172 -6.97 -14.75 28.92
CA LYS A 172 -7.24 -14.65 27.48
C LYS A 172 -6.94 -13.25 26.95
N LEU A 173 -7.46 -12.23 27.61
CA LEU A 173 -7.26 -10.83 27.23
C LEU A 173 -5.76 -10.50 27.21
N ASN A 174 -5.03 -10.91 28.26
CA ASN A 174 -3.58 -10.73 28.36
C ASN A 174 -2.85 -11.45 27.22
N PHE A 175 -3.24 -12.70 26.91
CA PHE A 175 -2.64 -13.44 25.81
C PHE A 175 -2.82 -12.71 24.47
N PHE A 176 -4.05 -12.28 24.12
CA PHE A 176 -4.32 -11.57 22.88
C PHE A 176 -3.62 -10.20 22.84
N HIS A 177 -3.55 -9.49 23.97
CA HIS A 177 -2.82 -8.24 24.11
C HIS A 177 -1.33 -8.42 23.82
N ASP A 178 -0.68 -9.38 24.51
CA ASP A 178 0.76 -9.67 24.39
C ASP A 178 1.09 -10.13 22.96
N ALA A 179 0.28 -11.04 22.41
CA ALA A 179 0.43 -11.56 21.05
C ALA A 179 0.31 -10.45 20.00
N LYS A 180 -0.68 -9.55 20.13
CA LYS A 180 -0.86 -8.38 19.27
C LYS A 180 0.35 -7.45 19.37
N GLN A 181 0.82 -7.15 20.57
CA GLN A 181 1.96 -6.26 20.78
C GLN A 181 3.25 -6.83 20.15
N THR A 182 3.49 -8.14 20.30
CA THR A 182 4.65 -8.84 19.72
C THR A 182 4.57 -8.90 18.20
N MET A 183 3.40 -9.16 17.63
CA MET A 183 3.18 -9.20 16.17
C MET A 183 3.38 -7.81 15.55
N GLY A 184 3.00 -6.74 16.24
CA GLY A 184 2.97 -5.37 15.74
C GLY A 184 1.84 -5.14 14.75
N THR A 185 1.76 -3.92 14.22
CA THR A 185 0.65 -3.46 13.38
C THR A 185 1.08 -3.25 11.93
N THR A 186 0.17 -3.56 11.00
CA THR A 186 0.33 -3.26 9.57
C THR A 186 -0.35 -1.94 9.24
N ALA A 187 0.36 -1.04 8.54
CA ALA A 187 -0.22 0.17 7.98
C ALA A 187 -0.34 0.10 6.46
N LEU A 188 -1.47 0.58 5.94
CA LEU A 188 -1.65 0.85 4.52
C LEU A 188 -1.24 2.28 4.22
N ILE A 189 -0.24 2.44 3.36
CA ILE A 189 0.26 3.74 2.92
C ILE A 189 -0.25 4.02 1.52
N LEU A 190 -1.03 5.09 1.37
CA LEU A 190 -1.53 5.57 0.09
C LEU A 190 -0.66 6.76 -0.35
N GLN A 191 0.35 6.47 -1.16
CA GLN A 191 1.27 7.52 -1.60
C GLN A 191 0.61 8.44 -2.64
N GLY A 192 0.85 9.73 -2.51
CA GLY A 192 0.35 10.73 -3.45
C GLY A 192 0.75 10.42 -4.89
N GLY A 193 -0.23 10.24 -5.74
CA GLY A 193 -0.06 10.04 -7.18
C GLY A 193 -1.05 10.93 -7.90
N THR A 194 -0.59 12.07 -8.40
CA THR A 194 -1.47 13.12 -8.89
C THR A 194 -2.39 12.71 -10.02
N LEU A 195 -1.93 11.87 -10.94
CA LEU A 195 -2.70 11.50 -12.14
C LEU A 195 -3.41 10.14 -12.03
N PHE A 196 -2.91 9.25 -11.18
CA PHE A 196 -3.37 7.86 -11.09
C PHE A 196 -3.96 7.52 -9.72
N GLY A 197 -4.29 8.53 -8.92
CA GLY A 197 -4.76 8.37 -7.54
C GLY A 197 -6.02 7.51 -7.39
N LEU A 198 -6.87 7.47 -8.41
CA LEU A 198 -8.07 6.62 -8.42
C LEU A 198 -7.74 5.11 -8.36
N CYS A 199 -6.51 4.69 -8.70
CA CYS A 199 -6.09 3.30 -8.51
C CYS A 199 -6.11 2.88 -7.04
N HIS A 200 -5.92 3.80 -6.09
CA HIS A 200 -6.00 3.51 -4.66
C HIS A 200 -7.37 2.95 -4.25
N LEU A 201 -8.45 3.43 -4.87
CA LEU A 201 -9.81 2.91 -4.62
C LEU A 201 -9.92 1.43 -4.98
N GLY A 202 -9.31 1.04 -6.11
CA GLY A 202 -9.26 -0.36 -6.52
C GLY A 202 -8.42 -1.23 -5.58
N VAL A 203 -7.30 -0.70 -5.09
CA VAL A 203 -6.47 -1.39 -4.09
C VAL A 203 -7.27 -1.63 -2.81
N ILE A 204 -7.95 -0.60 -2.31
CA ILE A 204 -8.78 -0.70 -1.10
C ILE A 204 -9.93 -1.69 -1.31
N LYS A 205 -10.62 -1.61 -2.45
CA LYS A 205 -11.72 -2.55 -2.78
C LYS A 205 -11.23 -3.99 -2.78
N ALA A 206 -10.08 -4.26 -3.39
CA ALA A 206 -9.49 -5.59 -3.43
C ALA A 206 -9.07 -6.08 -2.04
N LEU A 207 -8.45 -5.22 -1.20
CA LEU A 207 -8.08 -5.58 0.16
C LEU A 207 -9.31 -5.81 1.05
N HIS A 208 -10.33 -4.94 0.94
CA HIS A 208 -11.56 -5.05 1.74
C HIS A 208 -12.36 -6.31 1.40
N SER A 209 -12.45 -6.69 0.13
CA SER A 209 -13.19 -7.90 -0.31
C SER A 209 -12.63 -9.22 0.22
N ARG A 210 -11.44 -9.21 0.83
CA ARG A 210 -10.76 -10.37 1.41
C ARG A 210 -10.38 -10.18 2.89
N ASP A 211 -10.96 -9.19 3.54
CA ASP A 211 -10.68 -8.83 4.94
C ASP A 211 -9.17 -8.60 5.23
N LEU A 212 -8.47 -8.10 4.20
CA LEU A 212 -7.04 -7.78 4.26
C LEU A 212 -6.75 -6.27 4.33
N LEU A 213 -7.77 -5.46 4.61
CA LEU A 213 -7.62 -4.00 4.74
C LEU A 213 -7.11 -3.65 6.14
N PRO A 214 -5.89 -3.06 6.26
CA PRO A 214 -5.35 -2.66 7.55
C PRO A 214 -6.20 -1.59 8.25
N ASN A 215 -6.19 -1.60 9.58
CA ASN A 215 -6.91 -0.62 10.40
C ASN A 215 -6.18 0.74 10.45
N VAL A 216 -4.84 0.75 10.29
CA VAL A 216 -4.03 1.97 10.22
C VAL A 216 -3.83 2.35 8.76
N ILE A 217 -4.36 3.50 8.35
CA ILE A 217 -4.26 4.01 6.98
C ILE A 217 -3.58 5.37 7.03
N ALA A 218 -2.55 5.54 6.23
CA ALA A 218 -1.88 6.82 6.07
C ALA A 218 -1.90 7.23 4.59
N GLY A 219 -2.13 8.51 4.34
CA GLY A 219 -2.20 9.02 2.97
C GLY A 219 -1.60 10.41 2.85
N SER A 220 -1.05 10.68 1.67
CA SER A 220 -0.59 12.01 1.25
C SER A 220 -1.33 12.45 -0.01
N SER A 221 -1.68 13.72 -0.12
CA SER A 221 -2.35 14.32 -1.27
C SER A 221 -3.63 13.52 -1.64
N ILE A 222 -3.73 12.97 -2.86
CA ILE A 222 -4.90 12.17 -3.28
C ILE A 222 -5.06 10.88 -2.44
N GLY A 223 -3.96 10.31 -1.95
CA GLY A 223 -4.02 9.19 -1.02
C GLY A 223 -4.67 9.57 0.32
N ALA A 224 -4.52 10.81 0.78
CA ALA A 224 -5.22 11.32 1.95
C ALA A 224 -6.73 11.45 1.69
N VAL A 225 -7.15 11.90 0.50
CA VAL A 225 -8.57 11.96 0.11
C VAL A 225 -9.22 10.58 0.15
N VAL A 226 -8.55 9.59 -0.46
CA VAL A 226 -9.04 8.20 -0.47
C VAL A 226 -9.05 7.61 0.93
N GLY A 227 -7.98 7.82 1.73
CA GLY A 227 -7.91 7.38 3.12
C GLY A 227 -9.03 7.98 3.99
N ALA A 228 -9.31 9.28 3.79
CA ALA A 228 -10.39 9.98 4.48
C ALA A 228 -11.77 9.37 4.19
N LEU A 229 -12.06 9.08 2.91
CA LEU A 229 -13.29 8.39 2.53
C LEU A 229 -13.42 7.04 3.24
N VAL A 230 -12.36 6.24 3.24
CA VAL A 230 -12.37 4.88 3.81
C VAL A 230 -12.54 4.90 5.33
N CYS A 231 -11.87 5.84 6.01
CA CYS A 231 -11.92 5.94 7.47
C CYS A 231 -13.15 6.70 7.99
N SER A 232 -13.94 7.32 7.13
CA SER A 232 -15.19 8.00 7.50
C SER A 232 -16.43 7.10 7.43
N LEU A 233 -16.31 5.92 6.83
CA LEU A 233 -17.42 5.01 6.56
C LEU A 233 -17.32 3.74 7.41
N ASN A 234 -18.48 3.24 7.86
CA ASN A 234 -18.57 1.91 8.45
C ASN A 234 -18.26 0.82 7.40
N PRO A 235 -17.82 -0.38 7.79
CA PRO A 235 -17.48 -1.45 6.83
C PRO A 235 -18.57 -1.74 5.80
N SER A 236 -19.84 -1.84 6.21
CA SER A 236 -20.99 -2.07 5.31
C SER A 236 -21.24 -0.89 4.35
N GLN A 237 -21.12 0.34 4.84
CA GLN A 237 -21.24 1.54 4.01
C GLN A 237 -20.07 1.63 3.02
N LEU A 238 -18.88 1.25 3.43
CA LEU A 238 -17.71 1.25 2.58
C LEU A 238 -17.88 0.31 1.38
N GLU A 239 -18.37 -0.90 1.59
CA GLU A 239 -18.63 -1.86 0.52
C GLU A 239 -19.64 -1.32 -0.50
N ILE A 240 -20.77 -0.77 -0.02
CA ILE A 240 -21.80 -0.16 -0.87
C ILE A 240 -21.21 1.01 -1.67
N ASN A 241 -20.46 1.90 -1.02
CA ASN A 241 -19.86 3.06 -1.68
C ASN A 241 -18.83 2.63 -2.74
N LEU A 242 -17.94 1.67 -2.44
CA LEU A 242 -16.94 1.19 -3.38
C LEU A 242 -17.56 0.50 -4.62
N ASN A 243 -18.69 -0.19 -4.44
CA ASN A 243 -19.39 -0.83 -5.55
C ASN A 243 -20.18 0.17 -6.40
N ASN A 244 -20.77 1.19 -5.79
CA ASN A 244 -21.64 2.17 -6.44
C ASN A 244 -20.97 3.52 -6.71
N LEU A 245 -19.65 3.64 -6.50
CA LEU A 245 -18.93 4.91 -6.60
C LEU A 245 -19.21 5.65 -7.92
N ILE A 246 -19.29 4.92 -9.02
CA ILE A 246 -19.51 5.50 -10.36
C ILE A 246 -20.86 6.21 -10.45
N SER A 247 -21.90 5.63 -9.85
CA SER A 247 -23.25 6.23 -9.84
C SER A 247 -23.39 7.35 -8.80
N LEU A 248 -22.54 7.39 -7.80
CA LEU A 248 -22.55 8.39 -6.73
C LEU A 248 -21.78 9.66 -7.12
N LEU A 249 -20.83 9.57 -8.06
CA LEU A 249 -20.07 10.71 -8.52
C LEU A 249 -20.95 11.62 -9.41
N PRO A 250 -20.98 12.94 -9.14
CA PRO A 250 -21.72 13.86 -9.98
C PRO A 250 -21.12 13.91 -11.39
N PRO A 251 -21.94 14.09 -12.43
CA PRO A 251 -21.42 14.32 -13.78
C PRO A 251 -20.58 15.61 -13.80
N PRO A 252 -19.49 15.66 -14.57
CA PRO A 252 -18.68 16.87 -14.70
C PRO A 252 -19.57 18.01 -15.17
N SER A 253 -19.54 19.13 -14.43
CA SER A 253 -20.30 20.31 -14.83
C SER A 253 -19.78 20.85 -16.17
N ALA A 254 -20.67 21.35 -17.04
CA ALA A 254 -20.28 21.87 -18.35
C ALA A 254 -19.33 23.08 -18.26
N VAL A 255 -19.26 23.72 -17.10
CA VAL A 255 -18.36 24.85 -16.79
C VAL A 255 -16.93 24.36 -16.59
N ASP A 256 -16.75 23.20 -15.94
CA ASP A 256 -15.43 22.61 -15.68
C ASP A 256 -14.79 22.00 -16.94
N ALA A 257 -15.61 21.64 -17.93
CA ALA A 257 -15.13 21.07 -19.21
C ALA A 257 -14.45 22.09 -20.13
N ARG A 258 -14.57 23.39 -19.86
CA ARG A 258 -14.00 24.47 -20.70
C ARG A 258 -12.60 24.91 -20.32
N GLY A 259 -12.07 24.47 -19.17
CA GLY A 259 -10.66 24.70 -18.82
C GLY A 259 -9.72 23.85 -19.68
N ASN A 260 -8.57 24.41 -20.07
CA ASN A 260 -7.52 23.64 -20.74
C ASN A 260 -7.05 22.49 -19.82
N VAL A 261 -7.48 21.27 -20.14
CA VAL A 261 -7.14 20.05 -19.36
C VAL A 261 -5.63 19.94 -19.15
N ILE A 262 -4.85 20.30 -20.17
CA ILE A 262 -3.38 20.31 -20.12
C ILE A 262 -2.88 21.31 -19.09
N GLU A 263 -3.49 22.50 -19.03
CA GLU A 263 -3.14 23.54 -18.09
C GLU A 263 -3.46 23.14 -16.65
N ASN A 264 -4.63 22.55 -16.40
CA ASN A 264 -4.99 22.02 -15.08
C ASN A 264 -4.04 20.91 -14.62
N VAL A 265 -3.65 20.00 -15.52
CA VAL A 265 -2.68 18.94 -15.19
C VAL A 265 -1.29 19.51 -14.93
N LEU A 266 -0.85 20.52 -15.70
CA LEU A 266 0.46 21.13 -15.53
C LEU A 266 0.54 22.07 -14.32
N GLN A 267 -0.52 22.86 -14.06
CA GLN A 267 -0.54 23.82 -12.96
C GLN A 267 -0.94 23.20 -11.63
N ARG A 268 -1.99 22.38 -11.61
CA ARG A 268 -2.54 21.78 -10.39
C ARG A 268 -2.02 20.36 -10.12
N GLY A 269 -1.50 19.68 -11.12
CA GLY A 269 -1.01 18.31 -11.04
C GLY A 269 -2.12 17.24 -10.99
N PHE A 270 -3.40 17.59 -11.16
CA PHE A 270 -4.54 16.68 -11.08
C PHE A 270 -5.34 16.62 -12.37
N SER A 271 -5.88 15.43 -12.69
CA SER A 271 -6.85 15.28 -13.78
C SER A 271 -8.24 15.75 -13.33
N GLN A 272 -9.13 16.05 -14.28
CA GLN A 272 -10.50 16.47 -14.00
C GLN A 272 -11.27 15.43 -13.18
N ASP A 273 -11.07 14.14 -13.47
CA ASP A 273 -11.69 13.02 -12.74
C ASP A 273 -11.35 13.05 -11.24
N ILE A 274 -10.13 13.42 -10.92
CA ILE A 274 -9.65 13.52 -9.54
C ILE A 274 -10.24 14.74 -8.84
N LEU A 275 -10.36 15.87 -9.50
CA LEU A 275 -10.96 17.07 -8.90
C LEU A 275 -12.43 16.83 -8.53
N VAL A 276 -13.20 16.20 -9.42
CA VAL A 276 -14.60 15.79 -9.13
C VAL A 276 -14.66 14.82 -7.96
N PHE A 277 -13.70 13.88 -7.88
CA PHE A 277 -13.63 12.94 -6.75
C PHE A 277 -13.31 13.65 -5.43
N ILE A 278 -12.38 14.60 -5.41
CA ILE A 278 -12.05 15.41 -4.22
C ILE A 278 -13.28 16.17 -3.72
N ASP A 279 -14.03 16.79 -4.63
CA ASP A 279 -15.25 17.53 -4.30
C ASP A 279 -16.36 16.62 -3.75
N TYR A 280 -16.54 15.45 -4.35
CA TYR A 280 -17.45 14.42 -3.85
C TYR A 280 -17.10 13.99 -2.41
N VAL A 281 -15.84 13.65 -2.16
CA VAL A 281 -15.37 13.23 -0.84
C VAL A 281 -15.54 14.37 0.17
N GLY A 282 -15.25 15.61 -0.21
CA GLY A 282 -15.46 16.78 0.64
C GLY A 282 -16.90 16.94 1.10
N ARG A 283 -17.88 16.71 0.22
CA ARG A 283 -19.32 16.74 0.55
C ARG A 283 -19.73 15.58 1.47
N GLN A 284 -19.13 14.41 1.30
CA GLN A 284 -19.41 13.23 2.15
C GLN A 284 -18.84 13.38 3.56
N LEU A 285 -17.67 14.00 3.69
CA LEU A 285 -17.01 14.19 4.97
C LEU A 285 -17.67 15.27 5.82
N GLY A 286 -18.14 16.37 5.20
CA GLY A 286 -18.62 17.53 5.93
C GLY A 286 -17.59 18.03 6.95
N ASP A 287 -18.04 18.30 8.17
CA ASP A 287 -17.22 18.80 9.27
C ASP A 287 -16.72 17.70 10.23
N MET A 288 -16.66 16.45 9.74
CA MET A 288 -16.22 15.31 10.55
C MET A 288 -14.77 15.49 11.02
N THR A 289 -14.53 15.25 12.31
CA THR A 289 -13.21 15.30 12.93
C THR A 289 -12.51 13.94 12.88
N PHE A 290 -11.19 13.92 13.16
CA PHE A 290 -10.44 12.67 13.24
C PHE A 290 -10.96 11.72 14.32
N GLU A 291 -11.35 12.26 15.48
CA GLU A 291 -11.90 11.47 16.59
C GLU A 291 -13.28 10.89 16.22
N GLU A 292 -14.17 11.70 15.66
CA GLU A 292 -15.49 11.25 15.19
C GLU A 292 -15.38 10.12 14.16
N ALA A 293 -14.45 10.24 13.22
CA ALA A 293 -14.20 9.21 12.22
C ALA A 293 -13.62 7.92 12.83
N HIS A 294 -12.70 8.05 13.78
CA HIS A 294 -12.12 6.90 14.48
C HIS A 294 -13.19 6.14 15.28
N LEU A 295 -14.03 6.84 16.03
CA LEU A 295 -15.13 6.24 16.78
C LEU A 295 -16.14 5.54 15.87
N LYS A 296 -16.42 6.11 14.69
CA LYS A 296 -17.38 5.57 13.73
C LYS A 296 -16.86 4.33 13.00
N SER A 297 -15.63 4.38 12.50
CA SER A 297 -15.08 3.34 11.61
C SER A 297 -14.17 2.33 12.31
N ASN A 298 -13.72 2.62 13.53
CA ASN A 298 -12.67 1.89 14.26
C ASN A 298 -11.34 1.80 13.48
N ARG A 299 -11.12 2.73 12.51
CA ARG A 299 -9.88 2.84 11.74
C ARG A 299 -9.13 4.10 12.12
N VAL A 300 -7.81 4.05 11.98
CA VAL A 300 -6.92 5.17 12.28
C VAL A 300 -6.52 5.83 10.98
N LEU A 301 -7.08 7.01 10.72
CA LEU A 301 -6.67 7.86 9.60
C LEU A 301 -5.45 8.68 10.00
N ASN A 302 -4.44 8.66 9.14
CA ASN A 302 -3.25 9.49 9.25
C ASN A 302 -3.09 10.30 7.97
N VAL A 303 -3.16 11.62 8.08
CA VAL A 303 -2.98 12.54 6.94
C VAL A 303 -1.59 13.15 7.01
N VAL A 304 -0.79 12.90 5.99
CA VAL A 304 0.56 13.49 5.87
C VAL A 304 0.43 14.90 5.32
N VAL A 305 0.98 15.87 6.03
CA VAL A 305 1.02 17.28 5.65
C VAL A 305 2.46 17.77 5.60
N TYR A 306 2.73 18.79 4.79
CA TYR A 306 4.05 19.39 4.61
C TYR A 306 4.00 20.86 5.00
N PRO A 307 4.06 21.18 6.30
CA PRO A 307 4.06 22.55 6.79
C PRO A 307 5.40 23.23 6.52
N THR A 308 5.37 24.54 6.31
CA THR A 308 6.60 25.38 6.25
C THR A 308 7.20 25.61 7.62
N ASP A 309 6.39 25.50 8.67
CA ASP A 309 6.80 25.64 10.05
C ASP A 309 7.11 24.26 10.65
N ALA A 310 8.35 24.06 11.11
CA ALA A 310 8.80 22.81 11.73
C ALA A 310 8.12 22.50 13.07
N SER A 311 7.50 23.49 13.73
CA SER A 311 6.75 23.28 14.96
C SER A 311 5.43 22.56 14.76
N PHE A 312 4.89 22.56 13.53
CA PHE A 312 3.64 21.90 13.20
C PHE A 312 3.85 20.41 12.89
N PRO A 313 2.99 19.50 13.40
CA PRO A 313 3.13 18.07 13.16
C PRO A 313 2.96 17.74 11.66
N THR A 314 3.86 16.92 11.14
CA THR A 314 3.81 16.42 9.74
C THR A 314 2.77 15.32 9.53
N LEU A 315 2.21 14.77 10.61
CA LEU A 315 1.21 13.71 10.61
C LEU A 315 0.01 14.12 11.48
N LEU A 316 -1.15 14.30 10.84
CA LEU A 316 -2.41 14.60 11.50
C LEU A 316 -3.25 13.34 11.65
N ASN A 317 -3.68 13.04 12.87
CA ASN A 317 -4.52 11.91 13.21
C ASN A 317 -5.33 12.23 14.50
N TYR A 318 -6.09 11.26 15.01
CA TYR A 318 -6.89 11.43 16.22
C TYR A 318 -6.07 11.65 17.50
N LEU A 319 -4.76 11.34 17.52
CA LEU A 319 -3.86 11.61 18.65
C LEU A 319 -3.28 13.02 18.58
N SER A 320 -2.82 13.45 17.38
CA SER A 320 -2.16 14.74 17.18
C SER A 320 -3.13 15.91 17.00
N GLY A 321 -4.36 15.64 16.55
CA GLY A 321 -5.39 16.65 16.30
C GLY A 321 -6.80 16.05 16.33
N PRO A 322 -7.31 15.59 17.48
CA PRO A 322 -8.61 14.90 17.57
C PRO A 322 -9.76 15.74 17.01
N ASN A 323 -9.78 17.03 17.31
CA ASN A 323 -10.82 17.96 16.93
C ASN A 323 -10.59 18.65 15.57
N VAL A 324 -9.49 18.34 14.88
CA VAL A 324 -9.24 18.87 13.53
C VAL A 324 -10.19 18.21 12.55
N THR A 325 -10.80 19.00 11.66
CA THR A 325 -11.68 18.47 10.62
C THR A 325 -10.86 17.78 9.54
N ILE A 326 -11.28 16.57 9.16
CA ILE A 326 -10.57 15.75 8.18
C ILE A 326 -10.45 16.47 6.83
N ILE A 327 -11.53 17.17 6.41
CA ILE A 327 -11.52 17.87 5.12
C ILE A 327 -10.48 18.99 5.08
N SER A 328 -10.28 19.73 6.18
CA SER A 328 -9.26 20.77 6.25
C SER A 328 -7.84 20.17 6.22
N ALA A 329 -7.62 19.07 6.96
CA ALA A 329 -6.35 18.36 6.94
C ALA A 329 -6.01 17.79 5.54
N VAL A 330 -7.00 17.22 4.86
CA VAL A 330 -6.86 16.73 3.47
C VAL A 330 -6.51 17.87 2.51
N ARG A 331 -7.16 19.04 2.64
CA ARG A 331 -6.83 20.24 1.86
C ARG A 331 -5.40 20.72 2.13
N CYS A 332 -4.96 20.70 3.39
CA CYS A 332 -3.56 20.99 3.74
C CYS A 332 -2.58 19.98 3.12
N SER A 333 -2.95 18.70 3.03
CA SER A 333 -2.14 17.66 2.38
C SER A 333 -2.07 17.83 0.85
N LEU A 334 -3.12 18.35 0.21
CA LEU A 334 -3.09 18.70 -1.21
C LEU A 334 -2.18 19.91 -1.47
N GLY A 335 -2.16 20.87 -0.54
CA GLY A 335 -1.28 22.02 -0.53
C GLY A 335 -1.76 23.20 -1.39
N TYR A 336 -1.15 24.37 -1.14
CA TYR A 336 -1.49 25.65 -1.76
C TYR A 336 -1.54 25.60 -3.30
N ASN A 337 -0.54 24.97 -3.91
CA ASN A 337 -0.41 24.97 -5.37
C ASN A 337 -1.47 24.13 -6.10
N ALA A 338 -2.10 23.19 -5.41
CA ALA A 338 -3.16 22.37 -6.01
C ALA A 338 -4.53 23.06 -5.98
N LEU A 339 -4.78 23.85 -4.92
CA LEU A 339 -6.09 24.45 -4.66
C LEU A 339 -6.13 25.96 -4.99
N ASN A 340 -4.98 26.61 -5.20
CA ASN A 340 -4.83 28.08 -5.35
C ASN A 340 -5.40 28.88 -4.15
N GLU A 341 -5.53 28.25 -2.99
CA GLU A 341 -6.06 28.82 -1.76
C GLU A 341 -5.08 28.61 -0.62
N ASN A 342 -4.95 29.61 0.26
CA ASN A 342 -4.19 29.44 1.49
C ASN A 342 -5.05 28.66 2.49
N VAL A 343 -4.80 27.36 2.59
CA VAL A 343 -5.59 26.45 3.42
C VAL A 343 -4.96 26.36 4.81
N GLN A 344 -5.80 26.46 5.83
CA GLN A 344 -5.43 26.25 7.23
C GLN A 344 -6.25 25.08 7.83
N PRO A 345 -5.66 24.32 8.77
CA PRO A 345 -6.41 23.31 9.51
C PRO A 345 -7.50 23.98 10.33
N MET A 346 -8.72 23.46 10.24
CA MET A 346 -9.87 23.95 11.00
C MET A 346 -10.17 23.00 12.16
N VAL A 347 -10.41 23.55 13.32
CA VAL A 347 -10.78 22.85 14.55
C VAL A 347 -12.26 23.06 14.83
N LYS A 348 -12.95 21.98 15.17
CA LYS A 348 -14.33 22.03 15.63
C LYS A 348 -14.35 22.25 17.13
N THR A 349 -14.91 23.40 17.56
CA THR A 349 -15.07 23.74 18.98
C THR A 349 -16.23 22.95 19.59
N VAL A 350 -16.33 22.95 20.93
CA VAL A 350 -17.41 22.28 21.68
C VAL A 350 -18.78 22.80 21.24
N ASP A 351 -18.86 24.06 20.85
CA ASP A 351 -20.10 24.71 20.36
C ASP A 351 -20.44 24.34 18.90
N GLY A 352 -19.64 23.48 18.26
CA GLY A 352 -19.82 23.09 16.86
C GLY A 352 -19.36 24.12 15.83
N ARG A 353 -18.71 25.21 16.27
CA ARG A 353 -18.14 26.21 15.35
C ARG A 353 -16.80 25.76 14.82
N LEU A 354 -16.52 26.12 13.57
CA LEU A 354 -15.23 25.87 12.95
C LEU A 354 -14.33 27.10 13.13
N GLU A 355 -13.21 26.91 13.78
CA GLU A 355 -12.20 27.94 13.98
C GLU A 355 -10.86 27.51 13.37
N PRO A 356 -10.10 28.43 12.78
CA PRO A 356 -8.77 28.08 12.31
C PRO A 356 -7.89 27.69 13.50
N LEU A 357 -7.09 26.63 13.33
CA LEU A 357 -6.12 26.22 14.33
C LEU A 357 -5.11 27.35 14.54
N HIS A 358 -5.06 27.91 15.76
CA HIS A 358 -4.09 28.94 16.09
C HIS A 358 -2.66 28.37 16.05
N LEU A 359 -1.91 28.76 15.03
CA LEU A 359 -0.51 28.41 14.86
C LEU A 359 0.35 29.46 15.56
N ALA A 360 1.39 29.02 16.27
CA ALA A 360 2.28 29.88 17.04
C ALA A 360 2.93 30.98 16.16
N ASN A 361 3.19 30.66 14.89
CA ASN A 361 3.67 31.57 13.86
C ASN A 361 2.56 31.76 12.82
N GLY A 362 1.83 32.86 12.84
CA GLY A 362 0.63 33.13 12.04
C GLY A 362 0.71 32.96 10.51
N ASN A 363 1.83 32.54 9.95
CA ASN A 363 2.11 32.38 8.51
C ASN A 363 2.50 30.97 8.08
N CYS A 364 2.06 29.91 8.79
CA CYS A 364 2.34 28.55 8.33
C CYS A 364 1.58 28.26 7.03
N GLN A 365 2.30 27.95 5.97
CA GLN A 365 1.75 27.49 4.70
C GLN A 365 1.93 25.98 4.56
N PHE A 366 0.96 25.31 3.93
CA PHE A 366 1.03 23.90 3.64
C PHE A 366 1.38 23.71 2.16
N MET A 367 2.47 23.02 1.90
CA MET A 367 2.93 22.75 0.54
C MET A 367 2.41 21.42 0.06
N SER A 368 2.19 21.30 -1.27
CA SER A 368 1.97 19.97 -1.83
C SER A 368 3.26 19.12 -1.69
N PRO A 369 3.15 17.79 -1.64
CA PRO A 369 4.33 16.89 -1.57
C PRO A 369 5.37 17.17 -2.65
N TYR A 370 4.93 17.63 -3.81
CA TYR A 370 5.77 18.02 -4.93
C TYR A 370 6.63 19.25 -4.65
N PHE A 371 6.00 20.33 -4.15
CA PHE A 371 6.70 21.60 -3.89
C PHE A 371 7.54 21.54 -2.61
N ALA A 372 7.09 20.84 -1.59
CA ALA A 372 7.84 20.64 -0.37
C ALA A 372 9.24 20.06 -0.64
N ARG A 373 9.37 19.19 -1.64
CA ARG A 373 10.66 18.62 -2.06
C ARG A 373 11.48 19.56 -2.93
N THR A 374 10.84 20.40 -3.73
CA THR A 374 11.54 21.33 -4.63
C THR A 374 12.14 22.50 -3.87
N LEU A 375 11.42 23.05 -2.89
CA LEU A 375 11.86 24.19 -2.05
C LEU A 375 12.62 23.75 -0.80
N GLY A 376 12.32 22.57 -0.26
CA GLY A 376 12.89 22.09 1.01
C GLY A 376 14.40 21.88 1.01
N ASP A 377 15.03 21.85 -0.16
CA ASP A 377 16.50 21.70 -0.25
C ASP A 377 17.29 22.94 0.17
N GLN A 378 16.65 24.11 0.21
CA GLN A 378 17.35 25.34 0.60
C GLN A 378 16.95 25.89 1.99
N THR A 379 15.73 25.65 2.45
CA THR A 379 15.24 26.22 3.73
C THR A 379 15.00 25.18 4.83
N LEU A 380 14.59 23.94 4.50
CA LEU A 380 14.29 22.89 5.47
C LEU A 380 15.50 22.04 5.89
N LYS A 381 16.63 22.12 5.18
CA LYS A 381 17.86 21.40 5.54
C LYS A 381 18.61 21.98 6.74
N ARG A 382 18.22 23.14 7.26
CA ARG A 382 19.03 23.77 8.30
C ARG A 382 18.70 23.38 9.72
N ASP A 383 17.46 23.06 10.08
CA ASP A 383 17.12 23.08 11.49
C ASP A 383 16.23 21.94 12.03
N ALA A 384 15.79 20.97 11.27
CA ALA A 384 15.03 19.88 11.85
C ALA A 384 15.31 18.55 11.16
N GLU A 385 15.63 17.56 11.93
CA GLU A 385 15.37 16.16 11.63
C GLU A 385 13.91 16.05 11.19
N PHE A 386 13.66 16.18 9.89
CA PHE A 386 12.35 15.92 9.32
C PHE A 386 12.05 14.44 9.55
N VAL A 387 11.47 14.14 10.69
CA VAL A 387 11.11 12.76 11.06
C VAL A 387 10.14 12.25 10.01
N SER A 388 10.57 11.23 9.29
CA SER A 388 9.75 10.59 8.27
C SER A 388 8.36 10.28 8.84
N PRO A 389 7.25 10.56 8.11
CA PRO A 389 5.91 10.19 8.54
C PRO A 389 5.80 8.71 8.92
N TYR A 390 6.58 7.86 8.28
CA TYR A 390 6.62 6.43 8.58
C TYR A 390 7.24 6.11 9.94
N THR A 391 8.28 6.85 10.35
CA THR A 391 8.87 6.70 11.69
C THR A 391 7.84 7.06 12.75
N ARG A 392 7.10 8.15 12.55
CA ARG A 392 6.02 8.53 13.47
C ARG A 392 4.89 7.49 13.56
N LEU A 393 4.54 6.84 12.45
CA LEU A 393 3.58 5.73 12.46
C LEU A 393 4.10 4.54 13.27
N THR A 394 5.39 4.22 13.15
CA THR A 394 6.02 3.15 13.92
C THR A 394 5.99 3.47 15.41
N GLU A 395 6.32 4.70 15.79
CA GLU A 395 6.35 5.15 17.18
C GLU A 395 4.95 5.24 17.81
N SER A 396 3.98 5.81 17.08
CA SER A 396 2.64 6.08 17.61
C SER A 396 1.72 4.85 17.64
N PHE A 397 1.86 3.93 16.68
CA PHE A 397 0.93 2.81 16.49
C PHE A 397 1.60 1.44 16.43
N ASN A 398 2.87 1.32 16.84
CA ASN A 398 3.66 0.08 16.78
C ASN A 398 3.63 -0.56 15.37
N VAL A 399 3.69 0.28 14.32
CA VAL A 399 3.68 -0.19 12.94
C VAL A 399 5.05 -0.73 12.57
N ASN A 400 5.13 -2.02 12.28
CA ASN A 400 6.36 -2.71 11.87
C ASN A 400 6.26 -3.33 10.46
N HIS A 401 5.09 -3.25 9.82
CA HIS A 401 4.85 -3.75 8.49
C HIS A 401 4.06 -2.73 7.66
N PHE A 402 4.47 -2.53 6.41
CA PHE A 402 3.88 -1.53 5.54
C PHE A 402 3.38 -2.15 4.24
N VAL A 403 2.12 -1.92 3.92
CA VAL A 403 1.54 -2.16 2.60
C VAL A 403 1.49 -0.82 1.88
N VAL A 404 2.29 -0.64 0.84
CA VAL A 404 2.48 0.67 0.19
C VAL A 404 1.82 0.66 -1.18
N SER A 405 0.73 1.39 -1.33
CA SER A 405 0.07 1.60 -2.62
C SER A 405 0.66 2.81 -3.34
N LEU A 406 1.26 2.55 -4.48
CA LEU A 406 1.94 3.54 -5.32
C LEU A 406 1.07 3.86 -6.54
N ALA A 407 0.47 5.03 -6.58
CA ALA A 407 -0.30 5.46 -7.76
C ALA A 407 0.60 6.00 -8.89
N ARG A 408 1.69 5.31 -9.18
CA ARG A 408 2.69 5.67 -10.20
C ARG A 408 3.02 4.46 -11.08
N PRO A 409 2.13 4.10 -12.01
CA PRO A 409 2.29 2.89 -12.82
C PRO A 409 3.53 2.88 -13.71
N TYR A 410 4.08 4.04 -14.05
CA TYR A 410 5.33 4.16 -14.81
C TYR A 410 6.57 3.71 -14.00
N LEU A 411 6.49 3.67 -12.67
CA LEU A 411 7.56 3.12 -11.80
C LEU A 411 7.45 1.60 -11.62
N ALA A 412 6.40 0.95 -12.10
CA ALA A 412 6.22 -0.50 -11.99
C ALA A 412 7.44 -1.30 -12.47
N PRO A 413 8.14 -0.94 -13.57
CA PRO A 413 9.36 -1.62 -13.98
C PRO A 413 10.49 -1.57 -12.96
N LEU A 414 10.59 -0.48 -12.20
CA LEU A 414 11.71 -0.21 -11.28
C LEU A 414 11.45 -0.78 -9.88
N ILE A 415 10.20 -0.73 -9.41
CA ILE A 415 9.84 -1.09 -8.03
C ILE A 415 9.36 -2.54 -7.95
N GLY A 416 8.65 -3.02 -8.96
CA GLY A 416 8.02 -4.35 -8.98
C GLY A 416 8.97 -5.53 -9.21
N ILE A 417 10.27 -5.32 -9.36
CA ILE A 417 11.23 -6.37 -9.79
C ILE A 417 11.26 -7.55 -8.82
N ASP A 418 11.27 -7.30 -7.52
CA ASP A 418 11.31 -8.38 -6.52
C ASP A 418 10.02 -9.21 -6.45
N MET A 419 8.89 -8.61 -6.83
CA MET A 419 7.57 -9.25 -6.84
C MET A 419 7.18 -9.78 -8.21
N ARG A 420 7.92 -9.41 -9.26
CA ARG A 420 7.62 -9.87 -10.62
C ARG A 420 7.86 -11.37 -10.77
N ARG A 421 6.84 -12.02 -11.30
CA ARG A 421 6.92 -13.39 -11.80
C ARG A 421 7.65 -13.39 -13.12
N THR A 422 8.98 -13.35 -13.07
CA THR A 422 9.79 -13.38 -14.27
C THR A 422 10.09 -14.83 -14.62
N GLU A 423 9.55 -15.31 -15.71
CA GLU A 423 9.83 -16.63 -16.28
C GLU A 423 11.10 -16.65 -17.14
N SER A 424 11.98 -15.67 -16.98
CA SER A 424 13.25 -15.69 -17.71
C SER A 424 14.00 -16.98 -17.38
N ARG A 425 14.31 -17.75 -18.42
CA ARG A 425 15.13 -18.97 -18.36
C ARG A 425 16.52 -18.70 -17.77
N TRP A 426 16.94 -17.44 -17.73
CA TRP A 426 18.29 -17.04 -17.35
C TRP A 426 18.29 -16.33 -15.99
N PRO A 427 18.68 -17.02 -14.90
CA PRO A 427 18.72 -16.40 -13.56
C PRO A 427 19.72 -15.26 -13.46
N PHE A 428 20.71 -15.22 -14.36
CA PHE A 428 21.73 -14.17 -14.42
C PHE A 428 21.14 -12.82 -14.85
N ILE A 429 20.25 -12.81 -15.84
CA ILE A 429 19.57 -11.58 -16.31
C ILE A 429 18.76 -10.93 -15.16
N LYS A 430 18.09 -11.74 -14.33
CA LYS A 430 17.36 -11.23 -13.15
C LYS A 430 18.28 -10.55 -12.13
N LYS A 431 19.49 -11.07 -11.95
CA LYS A 431 20.45 -10.45 -11.02
C LYS A 431 20.95 -9.12 -11.55
N ILE A 432 21.21 -9.05 -12.86
CA ILE A 432 21.63 -7.81 -13.53
C ILE A 432 20.52 -6.78 -13.48
N ASP A 433 19.28 -7.14 -13.84
CA ASP A 433 18.10 -6.28 -13.81
C ASP A 433 17.87 -5.68 -12.40
N ARG A 434 18.02 -6.52 -11.37
CA ARG A 434 17.96 -6.06 -9.97
C ARG A 434 19.10 -5.10 -9.60
N LEU A 435 20.33 -5.41 -10.01
CA LEU A 435 21.48 -4.55 -9.72
C LEU A 435 21.33 -3.18 -10.39
N ILE A 436 20.89 -3.15 -11.65
CA ILE A 436 20.66 -1.94 -12.42
C ILE A 436 19.54 -1.10 -11.76
N SER A 437 18.45 -1.74 -11.34
CA SER A 437 17.36 -1.04 -10.66
C SER A 437 17.78 -0.43 -9.32
N LEU A 438 18.58 -1.15 -8.51
CA LEU A 438 19.12 -0.64 -7.26
C LEU A 438 20.09 0.51 -7.49
N GLU A 439 21.00 0.37 -8.47
CA GLU A 439 21.94 1.42 -8.82
C GLU A 439 21.23 2.67 -9.37
N PHE A 440 20.21 2.50 -10.20
CA PHE A 440 19.40 3.60 -10.69
C PHE A 440 18.72 4.36 -9.55
N ARG A 441 18.07 3.62 -8.65
CA ARG A 441 17.41 4.21 -7.47
C ARG A 441 18.41 4.99 -6.62
N TYR A 442 19.57 4.41 -6.36
CA TYR A 442 20.64 5.08 -5.62
C TYR A 442 21.14 6.35 -6.32
N ARG A 443 21.28 6.32 -7.64
CA ARG A 443 21.72 7.50 -8.43
C ARG A 443 20.67 8.60 -8.46
N VAL A 444 19.40 8.23 -8.61
CA VAL A 444 18.30 9.21 -8.52
C VAL A 444 18.28 9.87 -7.15
N GLU A 445 18.45 9.12 -6.08
CA GLU A 445 18.51 9.64 -4.72
C GLU A 445 19.73 10.54 -4.49
N MET A 446 20.89 10.17 -5.02
CA MET A 446 22.11 11.00 -4.97
C MET A 446 21.93 12.33 -5.72
N LEU A 447 21.36 12.29 -6.92
CA LEU A 447 21.09 13.49 -7.73
C LEU A 447 20.02 14.38 -7.08
N ASP A 448 19.05 13.78 -6.43
CA ASP A 448 18.02 14.50 -5.67
C ASP A 448 18.64 15.21 -4.47
N ARG A 449 19.48 14.51 -3.69
CA ARG A 449 20.22 15.09 -2.56
C ARG A 449 21.20 16.18 -2.98
N SER A 450 21.79 16.09 -4.17
CA SER A 450 22.73 17.09 -4.71
C SER A 450 22.02 18.31 -5.33
N GLY A 451 20.68 18.30 -5.43
CA GLY A 451 19.91 19.37 -6.07
C GLY A 451 20.06 19.43 -7.60
N LEU A 452 20.71 18.43 -8.22
CA LEU A 452 20.97 18.38 -9.67
C LEU A 452 19.83 17.75 -10.46
N LEU A 453 18.82 17.19 -9.80
CA LEU A 453 17.69 16.57 -10.46
C LEU A 453 16.71 17.64 -10.97
N LEU A 454 16.38 17.59 -12.26
CA LEU A 454 15.38 18.49 -12.86
C LEU A 454 14.03 18.31 -12.15
N SER A 455 13.31 19.40 -11.90
CA SER A 455 12.08 19.41 -11.08
C SER A 455 11.04 18.39 -11.54
N PHE A 456 10.85 18.21 -12.85
CA PHE A 456 9.89 17.25 -13.38
C PHE A 456 10.37 15.79 -13.20
N LEU A 457 11.68 15.52 -13.29
CA LEU A 457 12.25 14.20 -13.02
C LEU A 457 12.21 13.87 -11.53
N ARG A 458 12.43 14.87 -10.67
CA ARG A 458 12.25 14.76 -9.23
C ARG A 458 10.81 14.34 -8.91
N TRP A 459 9.82 15.02 -9.50
CA TRP A 459 8.42 14.66 -9.35
C TRP A 459 8.10 13.22 -9.80
N ALA A 460 8.66 12.81 -10.93
CA ALA A 460 8.39 11.49 -11.49
C ALA A 460 9.11 10.35 -10.74
N LEU A 461 10.34 10.55 -10.32
CA LEU A 461 11.24 9.48 -9.89
C LEU A 461 11.50 9.46 -8.37
N SER A 462 11.37 10.60 -7.66
CA SER A 462 11.63 10.59 -6.23
C SER A 462 10.51 9.92 -5.47
N ASP A 463 10.87 8.94 -4.65
CA ASP A 463 9.94 8.31 -3.71
C ASP A 463 9.57 9.28 -2.57
N GLU A 464 8.30 9.28 -2.17
CA GLU A 464 7.92 9.88 -0.90
C GLU A 464 8.59 9.07 0.21
N THR A 465 9.60 9.66 0.84
CA THR A 465 10.35 9.11 1.98
C THR A 465 10.20 7.60 2.20
N ALA A 466 11.16 6.82 1.67
CA ALA A 466 11.13 5.37 1.87
C ALA A 466 11.16 5.06 3.38
N PRO A 467 10.31 4.17 3.89
CA PRO A 467 10.38 3.77 5.28
C PRO A 467 11.76 3.17 5.59
N LEU A 468 12.26 3.43 6.81
CA LEU A 468 13.57 2.98 7.31
C LEU A 468 13.79 1.46 7.20
N TYR A 469 12.71 0.67 7.12
CA TYR A 469 12.73 -0.79 7.07
C TYR A 469 12.36 -1.33 5.68
N ALA A 470 13.29 -1.25 4.74
CA ALA A 470 13.09 -1.73 3.35
C ALA A 470 12.66 -3.22 3.24
N GLY A 471 12.89 -4.05 4.28
CA GLY A 471 12.55 -5.48 4.28
C GLY A 471 11.07 -5.80 4.52
N ASN A 472 10.36 -4.97 5.27
CA ASN A 472 8.99 -5.25 5.73
C ASN A 472 7.90 -4.50 4.94
N GLN A 473 8.19 -4.19 3.66
CA GLN A 473 7.25 -3.53 2.79
C GLN A 473 6.70 -4.45 1.71
N ILE A 474 5.41 -4.29 1.41
CA ILE A 474 4.77 -4.85 0.22
C ILE A 474 4.35 -3.70 -0.67
N PRO A 475 5.12 -3.36 -1.72
CA PRO A 475 4.71 -2.36 -2.68
C PRO A 475 3.62 -2.92 -3.61
N ILE A 476 2.50 -2.21 -3.71
CA ILE A 476 1.43 -2.45 -4.67
C ILE A 476 1.55 -1.39 -5.75
N VAL A 477 1.95 -1.79 -6.95
CA VAL A 477 2.14 -0.88 -8.07
C VAL A 477 1.20 -1.26 -9.19
N PRO A 478 0.28 -0.38 -9.60
CA PRO A 478 -0.60 -0.61 -10.74
C PRO A 478 0.23 -0.78 -12.02
N GLU A 479 -0.02 -1.83 -12.79
CA GLU A 479 0.64 -2.05 -14.07
C GLU A 479 -0.21 -1.48 -15.22
N MET A 480 0.36 -0.60 -16.01
CA MET A 480 -0.26 -0.12 -17.25
C MET A 480 -0.12 -1.18 -18.36
N ARG A 481 -1.20 -1.41 -19.10
CA ARG A 481 -1.19 -2.31 -20.26
C ARG A 481 -0.49 -1.69 -21.46
N THR A 482 -0.80 -0.42 -21.74
CA THR A 482 -0.27 0.33 -22.87
C THR A 482 0.00 1.75 -22.43
N LEU A 483 1.28 2.11 -22.25
CA LEU A 483 1.70 3.40 -21.71
C LEU A 483 1.02 4.59 -22.44
N PHE A 484 1.07 4.61 -23.78
CA PHE A 484 0.51 5.70 -24.56
C PHE A 484 -1.02 5.81 -24.52
N LYS A 485 -1.73 4.67 -24.57
CA LYS A 485 -3.21 4.69 -24.53
C LYS A 485 -3.71 5.09 -23.15
N ASP A 486 -3.02 4.66 -22.11
CA ASP A 486 -3.39 4.92 -20.73
C ASP A 486 -3.07 6.37 -20.35
N PHE A 487 -1.94 6.93 -20.82
CA PHE A 487 -1.67 8.37 -20.70
C PHE A 487 -2.71 9.20 -21.46
N LYS A 488 -3.09 8.83 -22.68
CA LYS A 488 -4.12 9.54 -23.43
C LYS A 488 -5.48 9.58 -22.70
N ARG A 489 -5.82 8.53 -21.94
CA ARG A 489 -7.06 8.49 -21.15
C ARG A 489 -7.13 9.58 -20.08
N ILE A 490 -5.99 9.96 -19.48
CA ILE A 490 -5.93 11.02 -18.47
C ILE A 490 -6.39 12.38 -19.03
N PHE A 491 -6.11 12.62 -20.31
CA PHE A 491 -6.44 13.87 -20.98
C PHE A 491 -7.79 13.83 -21.72
N ASP A 492 -8.49 12.68 -21.73
CA ASP A 492 -9.76 12.51 -22.44
C ASP A 492 -10.95 12.73 -21.49
N VAL A 493 -11.32 13.99 -21.30
CA VAL A 493 -12.44 14.42 -20.43
C VAL A 493 -13.78 13.84 -20.89
N ASN A 494 -13.97 13.59 -22.19
CA ASN A 494 -15.24 13.10 -22.73
C ASN A 494 -15.55 11.66 -22.30
N LYS A 495 -14.56 10.92 -21.77
CA LYS A 495 -14.70 9.52 -21.33
C LYS A 495 -14.64 9.33 -19.81
N TYR A 496 -14.94 10.37 -19.05
CA TYR A 496 -14.98 10.37 -17.59
C TYR A 496 -15.66 9.13 -17.00
N THR A 497 -16.89 8.82 -17.39
CA THR A 497 -17.64 7.67 -16.88
C THR A 497 -16.98 6.31 -17.18
N ALA A 498 -16.17 6.23 -18.21
CA ALA A 498 -15.43 5.00 -18.57
C ALA A 498 -14.04 4.93 -17.95
N ASN A 499 -13.41 6.07 -17.64
CA ASN A 499 -12.07 6.15 -17.10
C ASN A 499 -12.00 5.75 -15.62
N ILE A 500 -12.96 6.19 -14.80
CA ILE A 500 -12.98 5.88 -13.37
C ILE A 500 -13.03 4.36 -13.10
N PRO A 501 -13.99 3.60 -13.70
CA PRO A 501 -14.01 2.13 -13.52
C PRO A 501 -12.75 1.45 -14.04
N TYR A 502 -12.13 2.02 -15.07
CA TYR A 502 -10.87 1.49 -15.60
C TYR A 502 -9.74 1.60 -14.57
N TRP A 503 -9.54 2.78 -13.95
CA TRP A 503 -8.49 2.99 -12.96
C TRP A 503 -8.72 2.18 -11.68
N ILE A 504 -9.96 2.08 -11.22
CA ILE A 504 -10.32 1.22 -10.09
C ILE A 504 -9.94 -0.24 -10.39
N ARG A 505 -10.29 -0.74 -11.57
CA ARG A 505 -9.94 -2.11 -11.97
C ARG A 505 -8.43 -2.35 -12.13
N VAL A 506 -7.69 -1.35 -12.59
CA VAL A 506 -6.22 -1.41 -12.65
C VAL A 506 -5.66 -1.54 -11.23
N GLY A 507 -6.21 -0.79 -10.26
CA GLY A 507 -5.87 -0.91 -8.85
C GLY A 507 -6.19 -2.28 -8.27
N GLU A 508 -7.40 -2.82 -8.47
CA GLU A 508 -7.79 -4.16 -8.02
C GLU A 508 -6.83 -5.24 -8.51
N ARG A 509 -6.52 -5.23 -9.81
CA ARG A 509 -5.60 -6.20 -10.41
C ARG A 509 -4.19 -6.16 -9.88
N SER A 510 -3.74 -5.01 -9.40
CA SER A 510 -2.40 -4.88 -8.80
C SER A 510 -2.27 -5.63 -7.48
N VAL A 511 -3.39 -5.88 -6.79
CA VAL A 511 -3.43 -6.59 -5.51
C VAL A 511 -3.53 -8.11 -5.68
N TRP A 512 -4.32 -8.58 -6.65
CA TRP A 512 -4.62 -10.02 -6.80
C TRP A 512 -3.39 -10.94 -6.78
N PRO A 513 -2.30 -10.63 -7.48
CA PRO A 513 -1.08 -11.44 -7.42
C PRO A 513 -0.40 -11.47 -6.05
N LEU A 514 -0.72 -10.51 -5.18
CA LEU A 514 -0.08 -10.34 -3.88
C LEU A 514 -0.88 -10.95 -2.73
N TYR A 515 -2.12 -11.40 -2.98
CA TYR A 515 -2.96 -11.99 -1.94
C TYR A 515 -2.29 -13.08 -1.11
N PRO A 516 -1.58 -14.08 -1.69
CA PRO A 516 -0.95 -15.11 -0.88
C PRO A 516 0.10 -14.56 0.10
N LEU A 517 0.84 -13.54 -0.32
CA LEU A 517 1.83 -12.87 0.54
C LEU A 517 1.15 -12.01 1.61
N LEU A 518 0.12 -11.25 1.24
CA LEU A 518 -0.65 -10.43 2.17
C LEU A 518 -1.34 -11.29 3.22
N GLN A 519 -1.97 -12.39 2.81
CA GLN A 519 -2.60 -13.33 3.71
C GLN A 519 -1.60 -13.93 4.70
N THR A 520 -0.46 -14.41 4.23
CA THR A 520 0.58 -14.96 5.11
C THR A 520 1.11 -13.94 6.12
N ARG A 521 1.23 -12.67 5.73
CA ARG A 521 1.80 -11.64 6.60
C ARG A 521 0.81 -10.96 7.52
N CYS A 522 -0.46 -10.86 7.12
CA CYS A 522 -1.45 -10.03 7.80
C CYS A 522 -2.58 -10.81 8.47
N ALA A 523 -2.94 -12.03 8.00
CA ALA A 523 -4.10 -12.74 8.50
C ALA A 523 -4.05 -13.00 10.02
N ILE A 524 -2.89 -13.42 10.53
CA ILE A 524 -2.72 -13.67 11.97
C ILE A 524 -2.91 -12.38 12.77
N GLU A 525 -2.30 -11.27 12.33
CA GLU A 525 -2.42 -9.97 12.98
C GLU A 525 -3.88 -9.51 13.05
N PHE A 526 -4.60 -9.56 11.93
CA PHE A 526 -5.99 -9.10 11.88
C PHE A 526 -6.91 -9.95 12.75
N THR A 527 -6.70 -11.27 12.77
CA THR A 527 -7.43 -12.17 13.68
C THR A 527 -7.14 -11.87 15.15
N LEU A 528 -5.89 -11.55 15.50
CA LEU A 528 -5.53 -11.12 16.86
C LEU A 528 -6.19 -9.79 17.23
N ASP A 529 -6.24 -8.84 16.29
CA ASP A 529 -6.92 -7.55 16.48
C ASP A 529 -8.42 -7.73 16.74
N ASP A 530 -9.07 -8.60 15.97
CA ASP A 530 -10.49 -8.88 16.10
C ASP A 530 -10.82 -9.52 17.45
N TYR A 531 -10.06 -10.54 17.86
CA TYR A 531 -10.28 -11.18 19.15
C TYR A 531 -9.95 -10.25 20.33
N TYR A 532 -8.85 -9.51 20.27
CA TYR A 532 -8.54 -8.52 21.30
C TYR A 532 -9.64 -7.47 21.45
N ASN A 533 -10.14 -6.91 20.35
CA ASN A 533 -11.21 -5.92 20.37
C ASN A 533 -12.54 -6.50 20.87
N MET A 534 -12.83 -7.77 20.56
CA MET A 534 -14.00 -8.47 21.07
C MET A 534 -13.95 -8.59 22.60
N TYR A 535 -12.84 -9.06 23.14
CA TYR A 535 -12.68 -9.23 24.60
C TYR A 535 -12.62 -7.90 25.36
N ARG A 536 -11.98 -6.88 24.79
CA ARG A 536 -11.92 -5.53 25.39
C ARG A 536 -13.30 -4.87 25.51
N ARG A 537 -14.24 -5.18 24.62
CA ARG A 537 -15.60 -4.62 24.64
C ARG A 537 -16.55 -5.41 25.53
N SER A 538 -16.23 -6.65 25.81
CA SER A 538 -17.04 -7.55 26.64
C SER A 538 -16.71 -7.49 28.12
N GLY A 539 -15.57 -6.94 28.52
CA GLY A 539 -15.16 -6.66 29.89
C GLY A 539 -15.34 -5.18 30.22
#